data_6ba046b24a18ef56f45758bfe3ba7f11
#
_entry.id   6ba046b24a18ef56f45758bfe3ba7f11
#
_cell.length_a   1.000
_cell.length_b   1.000
_cell.length_c   1.000
_cell.angle_alpha   90.00
_cell.angle_beta   90.00
_cell.angle_gamma   90.00
#
_symmetry.space_group_name_H-M   'P 1'
#
loop_
_entity.id
_entity.type
_entity.pdbx_description
1 polymer ?
#
loop_
_entity_poly.entity_id
_entity_poly.type
_entity_poly.pdbx_seq_one_letter_code
_entity_poly.pdbx_strand_id
1 'polypeptide(L)'
;MNKIPFSKMSGSGNDFILIDNRAKILDPDRLGDFVPRVCAPKVSVGADGVILIEGSPKADFRWRFFNSDGSEAEMCGNGGRCAARFAVLRGMAREKLSFETLAGTIEAEVRGRRVKLQMVKPFGLELDLAVPVDGETRSLHFLNTGVPHAVYFVPEAAKVSVKDLGRKIRFHPRFQPAGTNANFVQPVDRKNIKVRTYERGVEDETLACGTGAVASALIAGAKGYVDSPVAVETSGGEILNIHFQKNEGEFARVFLEGDTRLVYEGDLWEEAYK
;
A
#
# COMPACT_ATOMS: atom_id res chain seq x y z
N MET A 1 -32.13 8.85 16.18
CA MET A 1 -30.71 8.47 16.34
C MET A 1 -30.11 8.38 14.94
N ASN A 2 -29.14 9.21 14.65
CA ASN A 2 -28.49 9.19 13.32
C ASN A 2 -27.53 8.00 13.27
N LYS A 3 -27.83 7.06 12.36
CA LYS A 3 -26.95 5.95 12.04
C LYS A 3 -26.07 6.32 10.85
N ILE A 4 -24.82 5.89 10.86
CA ILE A 4 -23.89 6.12 9.76
C ILE A 4 -23.61 4.76 9.10
N PRO A 5 -24.11 4.55 7.86
CA PRO A 5 -23.83 3.31 7.12
C PRO A 5 -22.35 3.23 6.77
N PHE A 6 -21.76 2.03 6.93
CA PHE A 6 -20.38 1.77 6.57
C PHE A 6 -20.18 0.39 5.97
N SER A 7 -19.07 0.22 5.26
CA SER A 7 -18.56 -1.08 4.84
C SER A 7 -17.19 -1.33 5.47
N LYS A 8 -16.98 -2.50 6.04
CA LYS A 8 -15.67 -2.98 6.48
C LYS A 8 -15.01 -3.71 5.33
N MET A 9 -13.85 -3.26 4.91
CA MET A 9 -13.08 -3.86 3.82
C MET A 9 -11.64 -4.14 4.26
N SER A 10 -11.01 -5.11 3.61
CA SER A 10 -9.61 -5.45 3.82
C SER A 10 -8.87 -5.57 2.49
N GLY A 11 -7.60 -5.12 2.48
CA GLY A 11 -6.67 -5.27 1.38
C GLY A 11 -5.24 -5.49 1.89
N SER A 12 -4.64 -6.62 1.54
CA SER A 12 -3.24 -6.95 1.89
C SER A 12 -2.90 -6.82 3.38
N GLY A 13 -3.81 -7.28 4.24
CA GLY A 13 -3.60 -7.29 5.69
C GLY A 13 -4.02 -6.02 6.43
N ASN A 14 -4.24 -4.89 5.74
CA ASN A 14 -4.87 -3.72 6.33
C ASN A 14 -6.39 -3.79 6.19
N ASP A 15 -7.07 -3.20 7.16
CA ASP A 15 -8.53 -3.14 7.16
C ASP A 15 -9.05 -1.71 7.37
N PHE A 16 -10.16 -1.41 6.74
CA PHE A 16 -10.67 -0.05 6.64
C PHE A 16 -12.18 0.00 6.85
N ILE A 17 -12.64 1.11 7.45
CA ILE A 17 -14.04 1.51 7.48
C ILE A 17 -14.27 2.47 6.31
N LEU A 18 -15.12 2.10 5.35
CA LEU A 18 -15.47 2.93 4.20
C LEU A 18 -16.87 3.52 4.36
N ILE A 19 -16.99 4.82 4.16
CA ILE A 19 -18.23 5.57 4.30
C ILE A 19 -18.49 6.38 3.04
N ASP A 20 -19.70 6.26 2.48
CA ASP A 20 -20.19 7.15 1.43
C ASP A 20 -20.54 8.51 2.04
N ASN A 21 -19.64 9.47 1.90
CA ASN A 21 -19.79 10.83 2.42
C ASN A 21 -20.17 11.85 1.33
N ARG A 22 -20.66 11.41 0.17
CA ARG A 22 -21.09 12.32 -0.91
C ARG A 22 -22.21 13.26 -0.49
N ALA A 23 -23.05 12.82 0.43
CA ALA A 23 -24.11 13.64 1.04
C ALA A 23 -23.62 14.48 2.23
N LYS A 24 -22.30 14.49 2.54
CA LYS A 24 -21.69 15.23 3.65
C LYS A 24 -22.33 14.88 5.00
N ILE A 25 -22.53 13.60 5.25
CA ILE A 25 -23.17 13.10 6.48
C ILE A 25 -22.27 13.22 7.72
N LEU A 26 -20.96 13.39 7.52
CA LEU A 26 -19.98 13.61 8.58
C LEU A 26 -19.55 15.07 8.62
N ASP A 27 -19.45 15.61 9.83
CA ASP A 27 -18.93 16.95 10.09
C ASP A 27 -17.40 16.95 9.93
N PRO A 28 -16.84 17.75 8.99
CA PRO A 28 -15.39 17.79 8.76
C PRO A 28 -14.58 18.18 10.01
N ASP A 29 -15.12 19.04 10.86
CA ASP A 29 -14.42 19.55 12.06
C ASP A 29 -14.34 18.51 13.18
N ARG A 30 -15.13 17.43 13.07
CA ARG A 30 -15.19 16.35 14.05
C ARG A 30 -14.46 15.07 13.62
N LEU A 31 -13.86 15.04 12.43
CA LEU A 31 -13.21 13.84 11.93
C LEU A 31 -12.01 13.41 12.78
N GLY A 32 -11.26 14.38 13.32
CA GLY A 32 -10.12 14.09 14.21
C GLY A 32 -10.52 13.32 15.47
N ASP A 33 -11.72 13.54 16.00
CA ASP A 33 -12.25 12.81 17.17
C ASP A 33 -13.02 11.55 16.76
N PHE A 34 -13.74 11.60 15.63
CA PHE A 34 -14.55 10.50 15.13
C PHE A 34 -13.69 9.29 14.75
N VAL A 35 -12.62 9.52 13.96
CA VAL A 35 -11.81 8.43 13.41
C VAL A 35 -11.15 7.56 14.47
N PRO A 36 -10.43 8.11 15.49
CA PRO A 36 -9.84 7.29 16.53
C PRO A 36 -10.86 6.45 17.29
N ARG A 37 -12.07 7.00 17.51
CA ARG A 37 -13.12 6.27 18.23
C ARG A 37 -13.65 5.08 17.45
N VAL A 38 -13.99 5.25 16.15
CA VAL A 38 -14.50 4.14 15.34
C VAL A 38 -13.42 3.12 15.00
N CYS A 39 -12.16 3.52 14.95
CA CYS A 39 -11.01 2.65 14.74
C CYS A 39 -10.58 1.89 16.00
N ALA A 40 -11.09 2.24 17.20
CA ALA A 40 -10.70 1.59 18.44
C ALA A 40 -11.17 0.12 18.47
N PRO A 41 -10.24 -0.87 18.52
CA PRO A 41 -10.61 -2.27 18.59
C PRO A 41 -11.26 -2.61 19.94
N LYS A 42 -12.19 -3.57 19.94
CA LYS A 42 -12.94 -4.05 21.13
C LYS A 42 -13.94 -3.04 21.73
N VAL A 43 -13.86 -1.77 21.37
CA VAL A 43 -14.75 -0.70 21.84
C VAL A 43 -15.72 -0.29 20.76
N SER A 44 -15.24 -0.21 19.51
CA SER A 44 -16.04 0.10 18.33
C SER A 44 -15.73 -0.90 17.21
N VAL A 45 -15.82 -0.49 15.94
CA VAL A 45 -15.60 -1.37 14.78
C VAL A 45 -14.17 -1.91 14.75
N GLY A 46 -13.19 -1.05 15.09
CA GLY A 46 -11.77 -1.39 14.97
C GLY A 46 -11.31 -1.41 13.52
N ALA A 47 -10.30 -0.64 13.17
CA ALA A 47 -9.69 -0.61 11.85
C ALA A 47 -8.33 0.10 11.87
N ASP A 48 -7.53 -0.12 10.80
CA ASP A 48 -6.30 0.63 10.56
C ASP A 48 -6.58 2.07 10.07
N GLY A 49 -7.80 2.33 9.57
CA GLY A 49 -8.21 3.67 9.18
C GLY A 49 -9.61 3.76 8.62
N VAL A 50 -10.01 5.01 8.34
CA VAL A 50 -11.31 5.37 7.75
C VAL A 50 -11.09 5.98 6.37
N ILE A 51 -11.89 5.56 5.39
CA ILE A 51 -11.91 6.12 4.05
C ILE A 51 -13.29 6.72 3.78
N LEU A 52 -13.32 8.03 3.51
CA LEU A 52 -14.51 8.73 3.09
C LEU A 52 -14.53 8.85 1.56
N ILE A 53 -15.63 8.47 0.95
CA ILE A 53 -15.87 8.67 -0.49
C ILE A 53 -16.74 9.90 -0.66
N GLU A 54 -16.22 10.91 -1.35
CA GLU A 54 -16.87 12.20 -1.57
C GLU A 54 -17.05 12.48 -3.07
N GLY A 55 -17.90 13.43 -3.43
CA GLY A 55 -18.07 13.85 -4.82
C GLY A 55 -16.81 14.57 -5.33
N SER A 56 -16.47 14.37 -6.61
CA SER A 56 -15.39 15.05 -7.30
C SER A 56 -15.90 15.70 -8.60
N PRO A 57 -15.46 16.92 -8.95
CA PRO A 57 -15.69 17.50 -10.27
C PRO A 57 -14.71 17.05 -11.35
N LYS A 58 -13.63 16.34 -10.98
CA LYS A 58 -12.50 16.01 -11.87
C LYS A 58 -12.31 14.51 -12.09
N ALA A 59 -12.89 13.68 -11.21
CA ALA A 59 -12.74 12.23 -11.22
C ALA A 59 -14.09 11.57 -10.88
N ASP A 60 -14.16 10.24 -10.89
CA ASP A 60 -15.38 9.53 -10.51
C ASP A 60 -15.77 9.80 -9.06
N PHE A 61 -14.78 9.97 -8.18
CA PHE A 61 -14.96 10.41 -6.81
C PHE A 61 -13.69 11.05 -6.25
N ARG A 62 -13.77 11.64 -5.07
CA ARG A 62 -12.66 12.03 -4.21
C ARG A 62 -12.65 11.14 -3.00
N TRP A 63 -11.47 10.70 -2.55
CA TRP A 63 -11.31 10.04 -1.28
C TRP A 63 -10.65 10.96 -0.25
N ARG A 64 -10.99 10.73 1.00
CA ARG A 64 -10.19 11.21 2.13
C ARG A 64 -9.86 10.00 2.99
N PHE A 65 -8.58 9.82 3.27
CA PHE A 65 -8.10 8.69 4.07
C PHE A 65 -7.50 9.18 5.38
N PHE A 66 -7.95 8.60 6.46
CA PHE A 66 -7.50 8.89 7.81
C PHE A 66 -6.91 7.63 8.42
N ASN A 67 -5.69 7.73 8.99
CA ASN A 67 -5.13 6.70 9.86
C ASN A 67 -5.96 6.55 11.13
N SER A 68 -5.80 5.45 11.86
CA SER A 68 -6.53 5.17 13.08
C SER A 68 -6.32 6.20 14.20
N ASP A 69 -5.27 7.01 14.14
CA ASP A 69 -5.00 8.12 15.07
C ASP A 69 -5.73 9.44 14.71
N GLY A 70 -6.47 9.46 13.60
CA GLY A 70 -7.19 10.61 13.08
C GLY A 70 -6.39 11.50 12.14
N SER A 71 -5.11 11.22 11.90
CA SER A 71 -4.31 11.95 10.92
C SER A 71 -4.74 11.66 9.49
N GLU A 72 -4.91 12.70 8.66
CA GLU A 72 -5.22 12.53 7.24
C GLU A 72 -3.95 12.18 6.46
N ALA A 73 -3.98 11.11 5.67
CA ALA A 73 -2.86 10.64 4.89
C ALA A 73 -3.06 10.86 3.38
N GLU A 74 -1.96 11.11 2.68
CA GLU A 74 -1.98 11.44 1.25
C GLU A 74 -2.41 10.25 0.38
N MET A 75 -1.92 9.06 0.69
CA MET A 75 -2.16 7.85 -0.09
C MET A 75 -1.89 6.58 0.73
N CYS A 76 -2.65 5.54 0.44
CA CYS A 76 -2.43 4.17 0.89
C CYS A 76 -2.83 3.21 -0.24
N GLY A 77 -1.89 2.42 -0.75
CA GLY A 77 -2.16 1.49 -1.86
C GLY A 77 -3.21 0.44 -1.52
N ASN A 78 -3.21 -0.06 -0.27
CA ASN A 78 -4.19 -1.04 0.20
C ASN A 78 -5.59 -0.41 0.32
N GLY A 79 -5.66 0.79 0.93
CA GLY A 79 -6.89 1.58 1.03
C GLY A 79 -7.44 1.99 -0.32
N GLY A 80 -6.58 2.43 -1.26
CA GLY A 80 -6.98 2.84 -2.61
C GLY A 80 -7.65 1.71 -3.39
N ARG A 81 -7.17 0.46 -3.24
CA ARG A 81 -7.84 -0.69 -3.84
C ARG A 81 -9.22 -0.93 -3.22
N CYS A 82 -9.34 -0.83 -1.89
CA CYS A 82 -10.61 -0.94 -1.20
C CYS A 82 -11.60 0.16 -1.64
N ALA A 83 -11.14 1.42 -1.72
CA ALA A 83 -11.96 2.55 -2.17
C ALA A 83 -12.46 2.38 -3.61
N ALA A 84 -11.59 2.00 -4.55
CA ALA A 84 -11.97 1.75 -5.93
C ALA A 84 -13.03 0.66 -6.04
N ARG A 85 -12.85 -0.47 -5.36
CA ARG A 85 -13.84 -1.55 -5.36
C ARG A 85 -15.15 -1.15 -4.68
N PHE A 86 -15.08 -0.45 -3.57
CA PHE A 86 -16.27 0.08 -2.89
C PHE A 86 -17.09 0.96 -3.82
N ALA A 87 -16.44 1.88 -4.54
CA ALA A 87 -17.14 2.76 -5.49
C ALA A 87 -17.86 1.99 -6.59
N VAL A 88 -17.24 0.92 -7.13
CA VAL A 88 -17.88 0.04 -8.13
C VAL A 88 -19.04 -0.74 -7.52
N LEU A 89 -18.88 -1.35 -6.34
CA LEU A 89 -19.93 -2.11 -5.66
C LEU A 89 -21.15 -1.24 -5.31
N ARG A 90 -20.94 0.04 -5.04
CA ARG A 90 -22.01 1.02 -4.77
C ARG A 90 -22.56 1.72 -6.01
N GLY A 91 -22.11 1.35 -7.21
CA GLY A 91 -22.55 1.97 -8.46
C GLY A 91 -22.14 3.44 -8.63
N MET A 92 -21.11 3.89 -7.89
CA MET A 92 -20.58 5.26 -7.95
C MET A 92 -19.63 5.44 -9.15
N ALA A 93 -18.97 4.35 -9.56
CA ALA A 93 -18.03 4.35 -10.67
C ALA A 93 -18.14 3.07 -11.50
N ARG A 94 -17.59 3.08 -12.71
CA ARG A 94 -17.43 1.90 -13.58
C ARG A 94 -16.16 1.11 -13.17
N GLU A 95 -15.97 -0.07 -13.75
CA GLU A 95 -14.79 -0.91 -13.49
C GLU A 95 -13.44 -0.23 -13.79
N LYS A 96 -13.38 0.64 -14.78
CA LYS A 96 -12.25 1.56 -15.03
C LYS A 96 -12.65 2.92 -14.52
N LEU A 97 -11.89 3.41 -13.59
CA LEU A 97 -12.21 4.61 -12.83
C LEU A 97 -10.98 5.41 -12.45
N SER A 98 -11.21 6.63 -12.04
CA SER A 98 -10.19 7.48 -11.42
C SER A 98 -10.74 8.12 -10.14
N PHE A 99 -9.86 8.45 -9.21
CA PHE A 99 -10.26 9.18 -8.02
C PHE A 99 -9.19 10.16 -7.55
N GLU A 100 -9.64 11.27 -6.96
CA GLU A 100 -8.76 12.29 -6.40
C GLU A 100 -8.28 11.90 -5.00
N THR A 101 -6.99 12.13 -4.74
CA THR A 101 -6.35 12.01 -3.43
C THR A 101 -5.52 13.25 -3.17
N LEU A 102 -4.94 13.40 -1.96
CA LEU A 102 -3.95 14.45 -1.69
C LEU A 102 -2.66 14.27 -2.52
N ALA A 103 -2.33 13.04 -2.90
CA ALA A 103 -1.19 12.73 -3.77
C ALA A 103 -1.47 12.94 -5.27
N GLY A 104 -2.69 13.36 -5.65
CA GLY A 104 -3.13 13.55 -7.03
C GLY A 104 -4.22 12.58 -7.46
N THR A 105 -4.48 12.52 -8.76
CA THR A 105 -5.49 11.62 -9.35
C THR A 105 -4.88 10.25 -9.61
N ILE A 106 -5.59 9.22 -9.16
CA ILE A 106 -5.18 7.81 -9.25
C ILE A 106 -6.13 7.07 -10.19
N GLU A 107 -5.58 6.31 -11.13
CA GLU A 107 -6.34 5.39 -11.99
C GLU A 107 -6.46 4.02 -11.34
N ALA A 108 -7.63 3.38 -11.50
CA ALA A 108 -7.86 2.03 -11.05
C ALA A 108 -8.69 1.21 -12.04
N GLU A 109 -8.48 -0.10 -12.03
CA GLU A 109 -9.31 -1.08 -12.75
C GLU A 109 -9.74 -2.17 -11.79
N VAL A 110 -11.06 -2.38 -11.66
CA VAL A 110 -11.68 -3.34 -10.74
C VAL A 110 -12.18 -4.55 -11.54
N ARG A 111 -11.77 -5.75 -11.16
CA ARG A 111 -12.23 -7.02 -11.73
C ARG A 111 -12.63 -7.98 -10.61
N GLY A 112 -13.91 -7.95 -10.24
CA GLY A 112 -14.40 -8.71 -9.10
C GLY A 112 -13.70 -8.29 -7.80
N ARG A 113 -12.89 -9.14 -7.19
CA ARG A 113 -12.12 -8.83 -5.98
C ARG A 113 -10.74 -8.23 -6.26
N ARG A 114 -10.23 -8.40 -7.47
CA ARG A 114 -8.92 -7.88 -7.86
C ARG A 114 -9.02 -6.44 -8.29
N VAL A 115 -8.11 -5.62 -7.79
CA VAL A 115 -8.02 -4.21 -8.12
C VAL A 115 -6.59 -3.89 -8.54
N LYS A 116 -6.46 -3.35 -9.76
CA LYS A 116 -5.23 -2.82 -10.31
C LYS A 116 -5.22 -1.32 -10.10
N LEU A 117 -4.25 -0.83 -9.33
CA LEU A 117 -4.13 0.56 -8.92
C LEU A 117 -2.85 1.17 -9.49
N GLN A 118 -2.95 2.35 -10.10
CA GLN A 118 -1.80 3.11 -10.54
C GLN A 118 -0.96 3.55 -9.33
N MET A 119 0.34 3.38 -9.46
CA MET A 119 1.29 3.84 -8.45
C MET A 119 1.94 5.15 -8.89
N VAL A 120 2.43 5.90 -7.92
CA VAL A 120 3.24 7.09 -8.20
C VAL A 120 4.45 6.73 -9.06
N LYS A 121 4.89 7.65 -9.90
CA LYS A 121 6.10 7.44 -10.73
C LYS A 121 7.29 7.19 -9.80
N PRO A 122 7.98 6.03 -9.90
CA PRO A 122 9.17 5.77 -9.09
C PRO A 122 10.33 6.66 -9.54
N PHE A 123 11.24 6.96 -8.60
CA PHE A 123 12.42 7.80 -8.87
C PHE A 123 13.61 7.37 -8.02
N GLY A 124 14.80 7.86 -8.39
CA GLY A 124 16.02 7.62 -7.63
C GLY A 124 16.50 6.16 -7.71
N LEU A 125 16.38 5.51 -8.88
CA LEU A 125 16.90 4.16 -9.07
C LEU A 125 18.43 4.15 -8.96
N GLU A 126 18.94 3.40 -8.00
CA GLU A 126 20.37 3.12 -7.84
C GLU A 126 20.57 1.61 -7.76
N LEU A 127 21.46 1.09 -8.59
CA LEU A 127 21.78 -0.34 -8.64
C LEU A 127 23.17 -0.61 -8.11
N ASP A 128 23.38 -1.82 -7.54
CA ASP A 128 24.68 -2.35 -7.14
C ASP A 128 25.44 -1.46 -6.13
N LEU A 129 24.71 -0.90 -5.15
CA LEU A 129 25.26 -0.12 -4.06
C LEU A 129 26.08 -1.03 -3.12
N ALA A 130 27.35 -0.76 -2.98
CA ALA A 130 28.20 -1.44 -1.99
C ALA A 130 27.94 -0.86 -0.59
N VAL A 131 27.19 -1.57 0.23
CA VAL A 131 26.79 -1.14 1.57
C VAL A 131 27.41 -2.06 2.63
N PRO A 132 28.27 -1.56 3.53
CA PRO A 132 28.84 -2.36 4.61
C PRO A 132 27.79 -2.61 5.71
N VAL A 133 27.45 -3.87 5.92
CA VAL A 133 26.53 -4.30 6.99
C VAL A 133 27.15 -5.49 7.71
N ASP A 134 27.35 -5.39 9.03
CA ASP A 134 27.96 -6.44 9.87
C ASP A 134 29.35 -6.89 9.42
N GLY A 135 30.20 -5.95 8.98
CA GLY A 135 31.54 -6.25 8.53
C GLY A 135 31.63 -6.88 7.13
N GLU A 136 30.50 -7.13 6.48
CA GLU A 136 30.41 -7.60 5.11
C GLU A 136 29.91 -6.52 4.18
N THR A 137 30.49 -6.38 3.00
CA THR A 137 29.95 -5.49 1.96
C THR A 137 28.87 -6.22 1.17
N ARG A 138 27.63 -5.71 1.22
CA ARG A 138 26.47 -6.26 0.54
C ARG A 138 26.12 -5.40 -0.67
N SER A 139 25.75 -6.02 -1.78
CA SER A 139 25.22 -5.31 -2.96
C SER A 139 23.72 -5.06 -2.77
N LEU A 140 23.38 -3.85 -2.41
CA LEU A 140 21.99 -3.40 -2.29
C LEU A 140 21.59 -2.59 -3.52
N HIS A 141 20.29 -2.42 -3.70
CA HIS A 141 19.72 -1.55 -4.72
C HIS A 141 18.71 -0.61 -4.06
N PHE A 142 18.46 0.54 -4.65
CA PHE A 142 17.55 1.53 -4.07
C PHE A 142 16.56 2.04 -5.11
N LEU A 143 15.32 2.26 -4.67
CA LEU A 143 14.28 2.91 -5.46
C LEU A 143 13.26 3.57 -4.52
N ASN A 144 12.82 4.77 -4.88
CA ASN A 144 11.70 5.42 -4.20
C ASN A 144 10.41 5.18 -5.01
N THR A 145 9.42 4.57 -4.39
CA THR A 145 8.09 4.28 -4.97
C THR A 145 6.97 5.03 -4.24
N GLY A 146 7.27 6.25 -3.77
CA GLY A 146 6.47 7.06 -2.86
C GLY A 146 7.07 7.09 -1.46
N VAL A 147 7.75 6.01 -1.08
CA VAL A 147 8.61 5.90 0.10
C VAL A 147 9.90 5.18 -0.28
N PRO A 148 11.02 5.39 0.44
CA PRO A 148 12.32 4.80 0.11
C PRO A 148 12.38 3.29 0.38
N HIS A 149 12.95 2.54 -0.56
CA HIS A 149 13.14 1.10 -0.47
C HIS A 149 14.57 0.70 -0.84
N ALA A 150 15.25 0.02 0.08
CA ALA A 150 16.45 -0.75 -0.20
C ALA A 150 16.04 -2.20 -0.52
N VAL A 151 16.62 -2.78 -1.57
CA VAL A 151 16.35 -4.13 -2.04
C VAL A 151 17.65 -4.93 -2.02
N TYR A 152 17.59 -6.08 -1.38
CA TYR A 152 18.69 -7.04 -1.29
C TYR A 152 18.25 -8.38 -1.88
N PHE A 153 18.88 -8.81 -2.97
CA PHE A 153 18.64 -10.11 -3.54
C PHE A 153 19.31 -11.21 -2.72
N VAL A 154 18.53 -12.22 -2.40
CA VAL A 154 18.98 -13.36 -1.58
C VAL A 154 18.61 -14.68 -2.27
N PRO A 155 19.41 -15.76 -2.08
CA PRO A 155 19.11 -17.05 -2.69
C PRO A 155 17.85 -17.70 -2.10
N GLU A 156 17.54 -17.44 -0.83
CA GLU A 156 16.41 -18.04 -0.13
C GLU A 156 15.85 -17.04 0.90
N ALA A 157 14.73 -16.40 0.57
CA ALA A 157 14.13 -15.37 1.42
C ALA A 157 13.68 -15.91 2.78
N ALA A 158 13.24 -17.17 2.84
CA ALA A 158 12.77 -17.81 4.08
C ALA A 158 13.85 -17.90 5.17
N LYS A 159 15.12 -17.97 4.79
CA LYS A 159 16.25 -18.11 5.72
C LYS A 159 16.78 -16.77 6.25
N VAL A 160 16.28 -15.64 5.77
CA VAL A 160 16.78 -14.33 6.19
C VAL A 160 16.25 -13.97 7.58
N SER A 161 17.14 -13.52 8.47
CA SER A 161 16.77 -12.86 9.72
C SER A 161 16.33 -11.42 9.41
N VAL A 162 15.05 -11.26 8.96
CA VAL A 162 14.52 -9.99 8.48
C VAL A 162 14.59 -8.92 9.55
N LYS A 163 14.26 -9.26 10.80
CA LYS A 163 14.26 -8.31 11.90
C LYS A 163 15.65 -7.73 12.17
N ASP A 164 16.67 -8.57 12.25
CA ASP A 164 18.03 -8.13 12.58
C ASP A 164 18.69 -7.40 11.41
N LEU A 165 18.72 -8.03 10.25
CA LEU A 165 19.37 -7.45 9.07
C LEU A 165 18.58 -6.27 8.51
N GLY A 166 17.25 -6.36 8.54
CA GLY A 166 16.35 -5.29 8.11
C GLY A 166 16.53 -4.03 8.94
N ARG A 167 16.60 -4.15 10.27
CA ARG A 167 16.88 -3.03 11.17
C ARG A 167 18.19 -2.33 10.84
N LYS A 168 19.25 -3.08 10.57
CA LYS A 168 20.57 -2.52 10.24
C LYS A 168 20.55 -1.74 8.93
N ILE A 169 19.88 -2.29 7.90
CA ILE A 169 19.68 -1.59 6.61
C ILE A 169 18.79 -0.35 6.79
N ARG A 170 17.68 -0.47 7.53
CA ARG A 170 16.73 0.60 7.83
C ARG A 170 17.39 1.85 8.38
N PHE A 171 18.34 1.69 9.30
CA PHE A 171 19.03 2.78 9.99
C PHE A 171 20.44 3.06 9.44
N HIS A 172 20.84 2.40 8.36
CA HIS A 172 22.17 2.56 7.79
C HIS A 172 22.42 4.02 7.35
N PRO A 173 23.60 4.60 7.63
CA PRO A 173 23.94 6.00 7.28
C PRO A 173 23.71 6.36 5.82
N ARG A 174 23.90 5.40 4.88
CA ARG A 174 23.68 5.59 3.44
C ARG A 174 22.26 6.09 3.11
N PHE A 175 21.26 5.73 3.91
CA PHE A 175 19.85 6.04 3.66
C PHE A 175 19.30 7.15 4.55
N GLN A 176 20.13 7.79 5.37
CA GLN A 176 19.71 8.88 6.25
C GLN A 176 19.63 10.23 5.50
N PRO A 177 18.81 11.21 5.98
CA PRO A 177 18.02 11.17 7.22
C PRO A 177 16.68 10.43 7.11
N ALA A 178 16.16 10.19 5.91
CA ALA A 178 14.83 9.58 5.71
C ALA A 178 14.76 8.11 6.15
N GLY A 179 15.89 7.40 6.12
CA GLY A 179 15.95 5.95 6.27
C GLY A 179 15.28 5.24 5.09
N THR A 180 15.11 3.93 5.20
CA THR A 180 14.55 3.11 4.12
C THR A 180 13.78 1.91 4.65
N ASN A 181 12.82 1.38 3.90
CA ASN A 181 12.32 0.02 4.08
C ASN A 181 13.38 -0.95 3.54
N ALA A 182 13.56 -2.10 4.17
CA ALA A 182 14.51 -3.12 3.71
C ALA A 182 13.74 -4.34 3.17
N ASN A 183 13.94 -4.64 1.88
CA ASN A 183 13.24 -5.71 1.19
C ASN A 183 14.23 -6.82 0.82
N PHE A 184 13.94 -8.05 1.22
CA PHE A 184 14.72 -9.24 0.92
C PHE A 184 14.01 -10.02 -0.18
N VAL A 185 14.65 -10.12 -1.33
CA VAL A 185 14.01 -10.56 -2.58
C VAL A 185 14.69 -11.83 -3.08
N GLN A 186 13.88 -12.87 -3.26
CA GLN A 186 14.30 -14.11 -3.91
C GLN A 186 13.64 -14.17 -5.30
N PRO A 187 14.38 -14.04 -6.40
CA PRO A 187 13.89 -14.37 -7.72
C PRO A 187 13.61 -15.88 -7.80
N VAL A 188 12.41 -16.27 -8.23
CA VAL A 188 12.01 -17.67 -8.40
C VAL A 188 12.12 -18.07 -9.88
N ASP A 189 11.55 -17.24 -10.74
CA ASP A 189 11.62 -17.38 -12.20
C ASP A 189 11.37 -16.02 -12.87
N ARG A 190 11.19 -16.03 -14.21
CA ARG A 190 10.97 -14.80 -15.01
C ARG A 190 9.69 -14.03 -14.65
N LYS A 191 8.77 -14.62 -13.90
CA LYS A 191 7.46 -14.05 -13.57
C LYS A 191 7.17 -13.98 -12.08
N ASN A 192 7.99 -14.62 -11.25
CA ASN A 192 7.71 -14.81 -9.84
C ASN A 192 8.91 -14.42 -8.97
N ILE A 193 8.64 -13.64 -7.91
CA ILE A 193 9.60 -13.33 -6.85
C ILE A 193 8.94 -13.52 -5.47
N LYS A 194 9.74 -13.80 -4.45
CA LYS A 194 9.33 -13.78 -3.04
C LYS A 194 9.94 -12.57 -2.36
N VAL A 195 9.16 -11.87 -1.54
CA VAL A 195 9.61 -10.65 -0.86
C VAL A 195 9.23 -10.70 0.61
N ARG A 196 10.21 -10.39 1.45
CA ARG A 196 10.02 -10.14 2.89
C ARG A 196 10.52 -8.74 3.21
N THR A 197 9.75 -7.97 3.98
CA THR A 197 10.03 -6.55 4.20
C THR A 197 10.09 -6.22 5.68
N TYR A 198 11.20 -5.59 6.11
CA TYR A 198 11.27 -4.81 7.34
C TYR A 198 10.78 -3.40 7.04
N GLU A 199 9.69 -2.98 7.68
CA GLU A 199 8.99 -1.77 7.31
C GLU A 199 9.35 -0.60 8.22
N ARG A 200 9.73 0.52 7.60
CA ARG A 200 9.99 1.80 8.27
C ARG A 200 8.70 2.35 8.89
N GLY A 201 8.76 2.65 10.18
CA GLY A 201 7.62 3.15 10.95
C GLY A 201 6.88 2.05 11.72
N VAL A 202 6.90 0.80 11.22
CA VAL A 202 6.46 -0.38 11.97
C VAL A 202 7.63 -0.93 12.80
N GLU A 203 8.85 -0.84 12.23
CA GLU A 203 10.12 -1.27 12.81
C GLU A 203 10.13 -2.78 13.12
N ASP A 204 9.46 -3.55 12.28
CA ASP A 204 9.44 -5.01 12.28
C ASP A 204 9.13 -5.55 10.88
N GLU A 205 9.14 -6.88 10.72
CA GLU A 205 8.66 -7.52 9.50
C GLU A 205 7.14 -7.42 9.38
N THR A 206 6.65 -6.98 8.21
CA THR A 206 5.21 -6.91 7.92
C THR A 206 4.75 -8.06 7.01
N LEU A 207 3.47 -8.42 7.11
CA LEU A 207 2.88 -9.47 6.27
C LEU A 207 2.88 -9.11 4.78
N ALA A 208 2.75 -7.81 4.47
CA ALA A 208 2.80 -7.30 3.10
C ALA A 208 3.13 -5.81 3.09
N CYS A 209 4.06 -5.39 2.24
CA CYS A 209 4.37 -4.00 1.93
C CYS A 209 4.15 -3.77 0.43
N GLY A 210 3.08 -3.06 0.07
CA GLY A 210 2.71 -2.85 -1.34
C GLY A 210 3.77 -2.08 -2.13
N THR A 211 4.29 -0.98 -1.57
CA THR A 211 5.36 -0.17 -2.19
C THR A 211 6.68 -0.92 -2.25
N GLY A 212 6.95 -1.79 -1.26
CA GLY A 212 8.10 -2.69 -1.25
C GLY A 212 8.03 -3.77 -2.32
N ALA A 213 6.85 -4.34 -2.54
CA ALA A 213 6.61 -5.28 -3.65
C ALA A 213 6.85 -4.60 -5.00
N VAL A 214 6.37 -3.35 -5.18
CA VAL A 214 6.61 -2.55 -6.38
C VAL A 214 8.11 -2.32 -6.57
N ALA A 215 8.83 -1.79 -5.57
CA ALA A 215 10.26 -1.52 -5.66
C ALA A 215 11.05 -2.79 -6.00
N SER A 216 10.72 -3.91 -5.36
CA SER A 216 11.36 -5.22 -5.58
C SER A 216 11.18 -5.72 -7.02
N ALA A 217 9.95 -5.67 -7.54
CA ALA A 217 9.65 -6.09 -8.91
C ALA A 217 10.32 -5.19 -9.96
N LEU A 218 10.32 -3.87 -9.75
CA LEU A 218 10.97 -2.92 -10.67
C LEU A 218 12.47 -3.11 -10.71
N ILE A 219 13.12 -3.24 -9.55
CA ILE A 219 14.58 -3.48 -9.47
C ILE A 219 14.92 -4.84 -10.08
N ALA A 220 14.14 -5.91 -9.80
CA ALA A 220 14.33 -7.20 -10.43
C ALA A 220 14.20 -7.13 -11.97
N GLY A 221 13.24 -6.32 -12.47
CA GLY A 221 13.10 -6.02 -13.90
C GLY A 221 14.26 -5.21 -14.47
N ALA A 222 14.79 -4.23 -13.70
CA ALA A 222 15.97 -3.47 -14.11
C ALA A 222 17.22 -4.35 -14.24
N LYS A 223 17.37 -5.33 -13.33
CA LYS A 223 18.45 -6.33 -13.34
C LYS A 223 18.24 -7.43 -14.37
N GLY A 224 17.10 -7.46 -15.07
CA GLY A 224 16.79 -8.49 -16.05
C GLY A 224 16.42 -9.85 -15.46
N TYR A 225 16.09 -9.93 -14.18
CA TYR A 225 15.69 -11.18 -13.53
C TYR A 225 14.24 -11.55 -13.84
N VAL A 226 13.36 -10.56 -14.04
CA VAL A 226 11.94 -10.76 -14.28
C VAL A 226 11.39 -9.88 -15.40
N ASP A 227 10.23 -10.27 -15.95
CA ASP A 227 9.46 -9.54 -16.96
C ASP A 227 8.04 -9.22 -16.45
N SER A 228 7.58 -7.99 -16.69
CA SER A 228 6.20 -7.58 -16.36
C SER A 228 5.15 -8.43 -17.08
N PRO A 229 4.01 -8.78 -16.44
CA PRO A 229 3.72 -8.59 -15.03
C PRO A 229 4.50 -9.57 -14.15
N VAL A 230 4.81 -9.14 -12.91
CA VAL A 230 5.55 -9.92 -11.92
C VAL A 230 4.63 -10.25 -10.75
N ALA A 231 4.51 -11.53 -10.44
CA ALA A 231 3.84 -12.00 -9.23
C ALA A 231 4.82 -11.94 -8.06
N VAL A 232 4.47 -11.19 -7.04
CA VAL A 232 5.23 -10.98 -5.80
C VAL A 232 4.53 -11.70 -4.68
N GLU A 233 5.10 -12.81 -4.20
CA GLU A 233 4.66 -13.51 -3.00
C GLU A 233 5.21 -12.77 -1.77
N THR A 234 4.31 -12.28 -0.90
CA THR A 234 4.66 -11.56 0.33
C THR A 234 4.83 -12.52 1.51
N SER A 235 5.38 -12.05 2.65
CA SER A 235 5.49 -12.83 3.90
C SER A 235 4.19 -13.46 4.36
N GLY A 236 3.06 -12.76 4.17
CA GLY A 236 1.72 -13.24 4.52
C GLY A 236 1.12 -14.24 3.52
N GLY A 237 1.85 -14.62 2.46
CA GLY A 237 1.39 -15.54 1.42
C GLY A 237 0.44 -14.90 0.40
N GLU A 238 0.22 -13.59 0.46
CA GLU A 238 -0.53 -12.89 -0.59
C GLU A 238 0.31 -12.71 -1.84
N ILE A 239 -0.33 -12.82 -3.01
CA ILE A 239 0.30 -12.56 -4.30
C ILE A 239 -0.18 -11.22 -4.85
N LEU A 240 0.75 -10.26 -4.93
CA LEU A 240 0.57 -8.98 -5.59
C LEU A 240 1.15 -9.04 -6.99
N ASN A 241 0.40 -8.60 -8.01
CA ASN A 241 0.92 -8.51 -9.38
C ASN A 241 1.38 -7.08 -9.67
N ILE A 242 2.64 -6.94 -10.06
CA ILE A 242 3.22 -5.64 -10.41
C ILE A 242 3.35 -5.56 -11.92
N HIS A 243 2.68 -4.56 -12.49
CA HIS A 243 2.72 -4.28 -13.92
C HIS A 243 3.55 -3.01 -14.14
N PHE A 244 4.44 -3.03 -15.10
CA PHE A 244 5.24 -1.87 -15.48
C PHE A 244 5.65 -1.92 -16.94
N GLN A 245 5.92 -0.74 -17.49
CA GLN A 245 6.60 -0.56 -18.77
C GLN A 245 7.96 0.06 -18.50
N LYS A 246 9.00 -0.43 -19.17
CA LYS A 246 10.35 0.12 -19.10
C LYS A 246 10.67 0.76 -20.44
N ASN A 247 10.87 2.08 -20.46
CA ASN A 247 11.22 2.86 -21.62
C ASN A 247 12.53 3.60 -21.33
N GLU A 248 13.57 3.40 -22.17
CA GLU A 248 14.85 4.12 -22.07
C GLU A 248 15.49 4.15 -20.67
N GLY A 249 15.30 3.09 -19.88
CA GLY A 249 15.85 2.98 -18.53
C GLY A 249 14.92 3.49 -17.41
N GLU A 250 13.83 4.17 -17.73
CA GLU A 250 12.83 4.62 -16.77
C GLU A 250 11.62 3.68 -16.73
N PHE A 251 10.96 3.63 -15.57
CA PHE A 251 9.70 2.93 -15.39
C PHE A 251 8.53 3.87 -15.62
N ALA A 252 7.65 3.49 -16.56
CA ALA A 252 6.42 4.18 -16.86
C ALA A 252 5.21 3.27 -16.54
N ARG A 253 4.06 3.89 -16.21
CA ARG A 253 2.79 3.17 -16.02
C ARG A 253 2.90 2.00 -15.06
N VAL A 254 3.39 2.26 -13.86
CA VAL A 254 3.50 1.26 -12.80
C VAL A 254 2.15 1.06 -12.13
N PHE A 255 1.70 -0.20 -12.03
CA PHE A 255 0.47 -0.57 -11.32
C PHE A 255 0.74 -1.71 -10.34
N LEU A 256 0.06 -1.64 -9.21
CA LEU A 256 -0.04 -2.73 -8.24
C LEU A 256 -1.44 -3.33 -8.33
N GLU A 257 -1.52 -4.64 -8.52
CA GLU A 257 -2.77 -5.38 -8.53
C GLU A 257 -2.80 -6.37 -7.38
N GLY A 258 -3.85 -6.32 -6.57
CA GLY A 258 -4.05 -7.20 -5.43
C GLY A 258 -5.53 -7.41 -5.12
N ASP A 259 -5.82 -8.38 -4.27
CA ASP A 259 -7.16 -8.68 -3.84
C ASP A 259 -7.66 -7.66 -2.80
N THR A 260 -8.97 -7.49 -2.76
CA THR A 260 -9.69 -6.78 -1.71
C THR A 260 -10.86 -7.63 -1.23
N ARG A 261 -11.26 -7.44 0.03
CA ARG A 261 -12.37 -8.19 0.62
C ARG A 261 -13.37 -7.20 1.22
N LEU A 262 -14.62 -7.30 0.82
CA LEU A 262 -15.74 -6.75 1.61
C LEU A 262 -15.99 -7.76 2.74
N VAL A 263 -15.78 -7.35 3.98
CA VAL A 263 -15.88 -8.23 5.13
C VAL A 263 -17.31 -8.25 5.66
N TYR A 264 -17.85 -7.06 5.95
CA TYR A 264 -19.26 -6.88 6.33
C TYR A 264 -19.70 -5.43 6.12
N GLU A 265 -21.00 -5.22 6.23
CA GLU A 265 -21.64 -3.91 6.20
C GLU A 265 -22.46 -3.72 7.46
N GLY A 266 -22.64 -2.49 7.89
CA GLY A 266 -23.41 -2.18 9.08
C GLY A 266 -23.67 -0.69 9.24
N ASP A 267 -24.28 -0.36 10.37
CA ASP A 267 -24.55 1.00 10.79
C ASP A 267 -23.79 1.32 12.07
N LEU A 268 -23.02 2.41 12.10
CA LEU A 268 -22.48 2.98 13.33
C LEU A 268 -23.61 3.66 14.10
N TRP A 269 -23.83 3.22 15.31
CA TRP A 269 -24.69 3.92 16.26
C TRP A 269 -23.91 5.06 16.91
N GLU A 270 -24.62 6.04 17.41
CA GLU A 270 -24.03 7.22 18.04
C GLU A 270 -23.07 6.88 19.21
N GLU A 271 -23.34 5.80 19.93
CA GLU A 271 -22.49 5.24 21.00
C GLU A 271 -21.12 4.77 20.52
N ALA A 272 -20.99 4.44 19.22
CA ALA A 272 -19.72 3.94 18.66
C ALA A 272 -18.71 5.07 18.38
N TYR A 273 -19.16 6.35 18.40
CA TYR A 273 -18.32 7.51 18.02
C TYR A 273 -18.53 8.76 18.88
N LYS A 274 -19.35 8.71 19.92
CA LYS A 274 -19.49 9.72 20.98
C LYS A 274 -18.85 9.23 22.26
#